data_4f5e92be9b39c4cebd5578181c3900f8
#
_entry.id   4f5e92be9b39c4cebd5578181c3900f8
#
_cell.length_a   1.000
_cell.length_b   1.000
_cell.length_c   1.000
_cell.angle_alpha   90.00
_cell.angle_beta   90.00
_cell.angle_gamma   90.00
#
_symmetry.space_group_name_H-M   'P 1'
#
loop_
_entity.id
_entity.type
_entity.pdbx_description
1 polymer ?
#
loop_
_entity_poly.entity_id
_entity_poly.type
_entity_poly.pdbx_seq_one_letter_code
_entity_poly.pdbx_strand_id
1 'polypeptide(L)'
;IFFEEALKHDSSHPRANAGMGALLIEEGKIDDAESILKQFPKEPSATRQLARIHFIRDGSDDEAVAQALEVLESDVHEHSEQAEAHYVLGCRTALQGEWQTALEHFLSTVRLDRSVRNDGGRLGALDVFNVLGNGHEISREYTRRLSSLLF
;
A
#
# COMPACT_ATOMS: atom_id res chain seq x y z
N ILE A 1 -11.17 -10.76 20.77
CA ILE A 1 -11.92 -11.83 21.44
C ILE A 1 -12.51 -12.81 20.43
N PHE A 2 -13.23 -12.30 19.45
CA PHE A 2 -13.85 -13.13 18.41
C PHE A 2 -12.81 -13.94 17.60
N PHE A 3 -11.73 -13.29 17.17
CA PHE A 3 -10.67 -13.94 16.38
C PHE A 3 -9.87 -14.93 17.23
N GLU A 4 -9.62 -14.59 18.48
CA GLU A 4 -8.95 -15.49 19.43
C GLU A 4 -9.75 -16.77 19.66
N GLU A 5 -11.07 -16.64 19.78
CA GLU A 5 -11.97 -17.78 19.95
C GLU A 5 -11.95 -18.69 18.71
N ALA A 6 -12.01 -18.13 17.52
CA ALA A 6 -11.91 -18.90 16.27
C ALA A 6 -10.57 -19.62 16.16
N LEU A 7 -9.46 -18.98 16.58
CA LEU A 7 -8.12 -19.58 16.54
C LEU A 7 -7.90 -20.69 17.56
N LYS A 8 -8.66 -20.73 18.66
CA LYS A 8 -8.65 -21.86 19.59
C LYS A 8 -9.16 -23.15 18.94
N HIS A 9 -10.10 -23.04 18.00
CA HIS A 9 -10.70 -24.17 17.30
C HIS A 9 -9.94 -24.52 16.02
N ASP A 10 -9.42 -23.51 15.32
CA ASP A 10 -8.64 -23.69 14.09
C ASP A 10 -7.56 -22.58 14.00
N SER A 11 -6.33 -22.94 14.37
CA SER A 11 -5.21 -22.01 14.35
C SER A 11 -4.81 -21.57 12.93
N SER A 12 -5.27 -22.26 11.90
CA SER A 12 -5.02 -21.95 10.50
C SER A 12 -6.19 -21.20 9.83
N HIS A 13 -7.20 -20.76 10.59
CA HIS A 13 -8.37 -20.08 10.05
C HIS A 13 -7.99 -18.74 9.40
N PRO A 14 -8.13 -18.59 8.06
CA PRO A 14 -7.58 -17.39 7.37
C PRO A 14 -8.19 -16.07 7.82
N ARG A 15 -9.52 -15.99 7.92
CA ARG A 15 -10.19 -14.74 8.31
C ARG A 15 -9.91 -14.36 9.76
N ALA A 16 -9.82 -15.34 10.65
CA ALA A 16 -9.50 -15.10 12.05
C ALA A 16 -8.06 -14.58 12.18
N ASN A 17 -7.12 -15.15 11.45
CA ASN A 17 -5.73 -14.67 11.41
C ASN A 17 -5.63 -13.27 10.79
N ALA A 18 -6.40 -12.97 9.74
CA ALA A 18 -6.47 -11.63 9.17
C ALA A 18 -6.98 -10.61 10.20
N GLY A 19 -8.00 -10.98 10.98
CA GLY A 19 -8.50 -10.16 12.07
C GLY A 19 -7.47 -9.92 13.17
N MET A 20 -6.72 -10.96 13.55
CA MET A 20 -5.62 -10.82 14.51
C MET A 20 -4.53 -9.91 13.96
N GLY A 21 -4.20 -10.01 12.68
CA GLY A 21 -3.25 -9.12 12.02
C GLY A 21 -3.71 -7.66 12.11
N ALA A 22 -4.98 -7.39 11.84
CA ALA A 22 -5.54 -6.04 11.96
C ALA A 22 -5.43 -5.49 13.38
N LEU A 23 -5.71 -6.30 14.39
CA LEU A 23 -5.56 -5.89 15.79
C LEU A 23 -4.09 -5.59 16.14
N LEU A 24 -3.16 -6.40 15.66
CA LEU A 24 -1.73 -6.19 15.88
C LEU A 24 -1.26 -4.87 15.25
N ILE A 25 -1.78 -4.52 14.08
CA ILE A 25 -1.50 -3.23 13.44
C ILE A 25 -1.96 -2.08 14.35
N GLU A 26 -3.18 -2.17 14.89
CA GLU A 26 -3.70 -1.14 15.80
C GLU A 26 -2.86 -1.00 17.07
N GLU A 27 -2.25 -2.10 17.53
CA GLU A 27 -1.36 -2.10 18.68
C GLU A 27 0.08 -1.64 18.35
N GLY A 28 0.37 -1.35 17.09
CA GLY A 28 1.70 -0.98 16.63
C GLY A 28 2.67 -2.14 16.45
N LYS A 29 2.19 -3.38 16.53
CA LYS A 29 2.99 -4.60 16.36
C LYS A 29 3.03 -5.03 14.90
N ILE A 30 3.66 -4.18 14.06
CA ILE A 30 3.61 -4.30 12.61
C ILE A 30 4.30 -5.58 12.11
N ASP A 31 5.48 -5.90 12.64
CA ASP A 31 6.24 -7.09 12.20
C ASP A 31 5.50 -8.39 12.55
N ASP A 32 4.88 -8.45 13.73
CA ASP A 32 4.08 -9.59 14.14
C ASP A 32 2.84 -9.75 13.26
N ALA A 33 2.19 -8.64 12.95
CA ALA A 33 1.04 -8.62 12.03
C ALA A 33 1.44 -9.16 10.64
N GLU A 34 2.53 -8.68 10.10
CA GLU A 34 3.01 -9.12 8.78
C GLU A 34 3.30 -10.61 8.76
N SER A 35 3.96 -11.13 9.80
CA SER A 35 4.29 -12.56 9.89
C SER A 35 3.06 -13.45 9.85
N ILE A 36 1.98 -13.03 10.51
CA ILE A 36 0.71 -13.76 10.48
C ILE A 36 0.04 -13.66 9.11
N LEU A 37 -0.06 -12.44 8.58
CA LEU A 37 -0.81 -12.16 7.36
C LEU A 37 -0.18 -12.80 6.12
N LYS A 38 1.13 -12.91 6.05
CA LYS A 38 1.85 -13.53 4.93
C LYS A 38 1.54 -15.02 4.76
N GLN A 39 1.02 -15.67 5.78
CA GLN A 39 0.63 -17.09 5.70
C GLN A 39 -0.65 -17.30 4.87
N PHE A 40 -1.40 -16.22 4.59
CA PHE A 40 -2.69 -16.30 3.92
C PHE A 40 -2.76 -15.38 2.69
N PRO A 41 -1.90 -15.62 1.68
CA PRO A 41 -1.77 -14.70 0.53
C PRO A 41 -3.01 -14.65 -0.37
N LYS A 42 -3.93 -15.61 -0.23
CA LYS A 42 -5.18 -15.67 -1.01
C LYS A 42 -6.40 -15.15 -0.26
N GLU A 43 -6.25 -14.84 1.03
CA GLU A 43 -7.36 -14.31 1.83
C GLU A 43 -7.48 -12.79 1.60
N PRO A 44 -8.61 -12.29 1.03
CA PRO A 44 -8.75 -10.87 0.73
C PRO A 44 -8.56 -9.93 1.91
N SER A 45 -9.04 -10.32 3.10
CA SER A 45 -8.83 -9.50 4.30
C SER A 45 -7.36 -9.44 4.72
N ALA A 46 -6.60 -10.52 4.53
CA ALA A 46 -5.16 -10.52 4.79
C ALA A 46 -4.41 -9.63 3.80
N THR A 47 -4.74 -9.69 2.51
CA THR A 47 -4.08 -8.86 1.50
C THR A 47 -4.37 -7.37 1.72
N ARG A 48 -5.56 -7.01 2.18
CA ARG A 48 -5.90 -5.63 2.54
C ARG A 48 -5.03 -5.13 3.70
N GLN A 49 -4.85 -5.95 4.73
CA GLN A 49 -4.03 -5.56 5.87
C GLN A 49 -2.53 -5.49 5.52
N LEU A 50 -2.05 -6.36 4.65
CA LEU A 50 -0.67 -6.28 4.14
C LEU A 50 -0.44 -5.00 3.35
N ALA A 51 -1.39 -4.60 2.50
CA ALA A 51 -1.34 -3.32 1.79
C ALA A 51 -1.22 -2.15 2.78
N ARG A 52 -2.03 -2.16 3.82
CA ARG A 52 -1.99 -1.15 4.88
C ARG A 52 -0.62 -1.08 5.56
N ILE A 53 -0.01 -2.23 5.85
CA ILE A 53 1.34 -2.28 6.43
C ILE A 53 2.36 -1.60 5.49
N HIS A 54 2.30 -1.85 4.20
CA HIS A 54 3.20 -1.22 3.22
C HIS A 54 3.06 0.30 3.25
N PHE A 55 1.84 0.81 3.28
CA PHE A 55 1.60 2.26 3.36
C PHE A 55 2.10 2.86 4.67
N ILE A 56 1.93 2.15 5.79
CA ILE A 56 2.41 2.62 7.11
C ILE A 56 3.93 2.72 7.09
N ARG A 57 4.63 1.70 6.61
CA ARG A 57 6.09 1.68 6.59
C ARG A 57 6.69 2.80 5.76
N ASP A 58 6.09 3.09 4.61
CA ASP A 58 6.68 4.00 3.63
C ASP A 58 6.01 5.38 3.59
N GLY A 59 4.89 5.57 4.27
CA GLY A 59 4.11 6.81 4.22
C GLY A 59 3.86 7.50 5.56
N SER A 60 4.28 6.93 6.69
CA SER A 60 3.96 7.49 7.99
C SER A 60 5.00 8.47 8.54
N ASP A 61 6.20 8.53 7.97
CA ASP A 61 7.26 9.43 8.41
C ASP A 61 7.00 10.85 7.91
N ASP A 62 6.67 11.77 8.83
CA ASP A 62 6.36 13.17 8.52
C ASP A 62 7.53 13.90 7.87
N GLU A 63 8.76 13.61 8.29
CA GLU A 63 9.97 14.22 7.72
C GLU A 63 10.15 13.79 6.26
N ALA A 64 9.99 12.50 5.98
CA ALA A 64 10.08 11.98 4.61
C ALA A 64 9.00 12.60 3.71
N VAL A 65 7.78 12.79 4.23
CA VAL A 65 6.69 13.44 3.50
C VAL A 65 7.03 14.92 3.21
N ALA A 66 7.57 15.63 4.19
CA ALA A 66 7.97 17.03 3.99
C ALA A 66 9.06 17.15 2.91
N GLN A 67 10.05 16.27 2.95
CA GLN A 67 11.10 16.21 1.92
C GLN A 67 10.53 15.91 0.52
N ALA A 68 9.59 14.97 0.44
CA ALA A 68 8.94 14.63 -0.82
C ALA A 68 8.20 15.84 -1.42
N LEU A 69 7.50 16.60 -0.59
CA LEU A 69 6.82 17.82 -1.03
C LEU A 69 7.81 18.86 -1.57
N GLU A 70 8.93 19.06 -0.88
CA GLU A 70 9.99 19.98 -1.31
C GLU A 70 10.57 19.57 -2.68
N VAL A 71 10.82 18.27 -2.87
CA VAL A 71 11.33 17.75 -4.14
C VAL A 71 10.38 18.08 -5.30
N LEU A 72 9.07 17.93 -5.09
CA LEU A 72 8.07 18.18 -6.16
C LEU A 72 7.80 19.67 -6.41
N GLU A 73 8.16 20.56 -5.48
CA GLU A 73 8.04 21.99 -5.68
C GLU A 73 9.12 22.56 -6.62
N SER A 74 10.16 21.81 -6.90
CA SER A 74 11.32 22.26 -7.68
C SER A 74 11.56 21.37 -8.90
N ASP A 75 11.85 21.98 -10.03
CA ASP A 75 12.15 21.26 -11.29
C ASP A 75 13.63 20.84 -11.41
N VAL A 76 14.45 21.09 -10.39
CA VAL A 76 15.90 20.82 -10.46
C VAL A 76 16.27 19.37 -10.10
N HIS A 77 15.32 18.56 -9.65
CA HIS A 77 15.58 17.20 -9.23
C HIS A 77 15.50 16.21 -10.39
N GLU A 78 16.30 15.14 -10.29
CA GLU A 78 16.28 14.05 -11.26
C GLU A 78 14.95 13.27 -11.22
N HIS A 79 14.65 12.58 -12.32
CA HIS A 79 13.41 11.78 -12.42
C HIS A 79 13.30 10.73 -11.31
N SER A 80 14.41 10.09 -10.92
CA SER A 80 14.41 9.11 -9.83
C SER A 80 14.05 9.74 -8.48
N GLU A 81 14.53 10.95 -8.20
CA GLU A 81 14.19 11.68 -6.98
C GLU A 81 12.70 12.07 -6.96
N GLN A 82 12.19 12.55 -8.10
CA GLN A 82 10.78 12.89 -8.23
C GLN A 82 9.91 11.64 -8.11
N ALA A 83 10.33 10.52 -8.70
CA ALA A 83 9.61 9.25 -8.61
C ALA A 83 9.54 8.76 -7.16
N GLU A 84 10.64 8.84 -6.42
CA GLU A 84 10.68 8.49 -4.99
C GLU A 84 9.74 9.38 -4.17
N ALA A 85 9.74 10.70 -4.45
CA ALA A 85 8.85 11.64 -3.79
C ALA A 85 7.37 11.29 -4.03
N HIS A 86 7.01 10.99 -5.27
CA HIS A 86 5.65 10.56 -5.59
C HIS A 86 5.29 9.25 -4.88
N TYR A 87 6.23 8.31 -4.79
CA TYR A 87 5.99 7.05 -4.09
C TYR A 87 5.64 7.29 -2.60
N VAL A 88 6.43 8.10 -1.91
CA VAL A 88 6.19 8.44 -0.49
C VAL A 88 4.82 9.11 -0.32
N LEU A 89 4.50 10.07 -1.18
CA LEU A 89 3.20 10.76 -1.12
C LEU A 89 2.04 9.85 -1.49
N GLY A 90 2.26 8.88 -2.38
CA GLY A 90 1.27 7.85 -2.68
C GLY A 90 0.93 7.03 -1.45
N CYS A 91 1.94 6.58 -0.70
CA CYS A 91 1.73 5.85 0.55
C CYS A 91 1.03 6.70 1.60
N ARG A 92 1.43 7.97 1.77
CA ARG A 92 0.79 8.88 2.72
C ARG A 92 -0.67 9.13 2.40
N THR A 93 -0.99 9.43 1.16
CA THR A 93 -2.37 9.70 0.75
C THR A 93 -3.24 8.45 0.81
N ALA A 94 -2.67 7.27 0.56
CA ALA A 94 -3.36 6.00 0.77
C ALA A 94 -3.75 5.80 2.25
N LEU A 95 -2.86 6.14 3.18
CA LEU A 95 -3.16 6.10 4.62
C LEU A 95 -4.30 7.04 5.01
N GLN A 96 -4.46 8.14 4.29
CA GLN A 96 -5.53 9.11 4.51
C GLN A 96 -6.85 8.71 3.82
N GLY A 97 -6.86 7.61 3.08
CA GLY A 97 -8.03 7.17 2.32
C GLY A 97 -8.26 7.96 1.03
N GLU A 98 -7.30 8.75 0.59
CA GLU A 98 -7.38 9.53 -0.65
C GLU A 98 -6.90 8.68 -1.83
N TRP A 99 -7.72 7.71 -2.22
CA TRP A 99 -7.33 6.63 -3.14
C TRP A 99 -6.95 7.12 -4.53
N GLN A 100 -7.70 8.04 -5.11
CA GLN A 100 -7.38 8.57 -6.43
C GLN A 100 -6.08 9.36 -6.42
N THR A 101 -5.87 10.20 -5.41
CA THR A 101 -4.62 10.96 -5.25
C THR A 101 -3.44 10.01 -5.07
N ALA A 102 -3.61 8.96 -4.26
CA ALA A 102 -2.57 7.94 -4.07
C ALA A 102 -2.22 7.27 -5.39
N LEU A 103 -3.21 6.87 -6.17
CA LEU A 103 -3.00 6.24 -7.47
C LEU A 103 -2.33 7.17 -8.48
N GLU A 104 -2.68 8.46 -8.50
CA GLU A 104 -2.00 9.44 -9.36
C GLU A 104 -0.50 9.52 -8.99
N HIS A 105 -0.17 9.52 -7.71
CA HIS A 105 1.22 9.50 -7.27
C HIS A 105 1.94 8.21 -7.70
N PHE A 106 1.33 7.05 -7.49
CA PHE A 106 1.94 5.78 -7.89
C PHE A 106 2.15 5.69 -9.40
N LEU A 107 1.19 6.15 -10.19
CA LEU A 107 1.35 6.19 -11.64
C LEU A 107 2.45 7.16 -12.07
N SER A 108 2.60 8.29 -11.38
CA SER A 108 3.71 9.21 -11.62
C SER A 108 5.06 8.56 -11.31
N THR A 109 5.14 7.78 -10.25
CA THR A 109 6.34 6.99 -9.94
C THR A 109 6.70 6.05 -11.10
N VAL A 110 5.73 5.30 -11.60
CA VAL A 110 5.96 4.39 -12.74
C VAL A 110 6.44 5.15 -13.98
N ARG A 111 5.81 6.28 -14.26
CA ARG A 111 6.13 7.09 -15.44
C ARG A 111 7.54 7.68 -15.38
N LEU A 112 7.94 8.16 -14.21
CA LEU A 112 9.23 8.85 -14.02
C LEU A 112 10.39 7.87 -13.87
N ASP A 113 10.25 6.86 -13.04
CA ASP A 113 11.26 5.83 -12.86
C ASP A 113 10.64 4.56 -12.27
N ARG A 114 10.38 3.60 -13.13
CA ARG A 114 9.75 2.34 -12.74
C ARG A 114 10.56 1.53 -11.71
N SER A 115 11.87 1.71 -11.68
CA SER A 115 12.76 0.92 -10.80
C SER A 115 12.72 1.34 -9.33
N VAL A 116 12.19 2.52 -9.01
CA VAL A 116 12.13 3.04 -7.65
C VAL A 116 11.41 2.05 -6.73
N ARG A 117 12.02 1.77 -5.58
CA ARG A 117 11.48 0.84 -4.57
C ARG A 117 11.14 -0.54 -5.13
N ASN A 118 11.97 -1.05 -6.05
CA ASN A 118 11.77 -2.37 -6.68
C ASN A 118 10.37 -2.49 -7.30
N ASP A 119 10.07 -1.61 -8.25
CA ASP A 119 8.75 -1.52 -8.90
C ASP A 119 7.65 -1.00 -7.96
N GLY A 120 8.04 -0.12 -7.03
CA GLY A 120 7.17 0.37 -5.95
C GLY A 120 5.92 1.09 -6.43
N GLY A 121 6.00 1.85 -7.52
CA GLY A 121 4.82 2.53 -8.07
C GLY A 121 3.73 1.56 -8.50
N ARG A 122 4.10 0.51 -9.23
CA ARG A 122 3.16 -0.53 -9.65
C ARG A 122 2.62 -1.29 -8.44
N LEU A 123 3.50 -1.71 -7.54
CA LEU A 123 3.11 -2.46 -6.34
C LEU A 123 2.21 -1.63 -5.43
N GLY A 124 2.49 -0.34 -5.26
CA GLY A 124 1.63 0.57 -4.49
C GLY A 124 0.23 0.70 -5.10
N ALA A 125 0.14 0.82 -6.43
CA ALA A 125 -1.15 0.83 -7.11
C ALA A 125 -1.92 -0.47 -6.90
N LEU A 126 -1.24 -1.62 -6.99
CA LEU A 126 -1.86 -2.93 -6.74
C LEU A 126 -2.36 -3.03 -5.29
N ASP A 127 -1.62 -2.49 -4.32
CA ASP A 127 -2.05 -2.45 -2.93
C ASP A 127 -3.36 -1.65 -2.77
N VAL A 128 -3.49 -0.51 -3.46
CA VAL A 128 -4.74 0.26 -3.46
C VAL A 128 -5.88 -0.57 -4.05
N PHE A 129 -5.64 -1.28 -5.16
CA PHE A 129 -6.66 -2.15 -5.76
C PHE A 129 -7.07 -3.28 -4.80
N ASN A 130 -6.13 -3.83 -4.04
CA ASN A 130 -6.43 -4.84 -3.02
C ASN A 130 -7.33 -4.30 -1.91
N VAL A 131 -7.13 -3.04 -1.50
CA VAL A 131 -7.98 -2.40 -0.49
C VAL A 131 -9.38 -2.12 -1.03
N LEU A 132 -9.49 -1.56 -2.22
CA LEU A 132 -10.77 -1.18 -2.83
C LEU A 132 -11.53 -2.36 -3.42
N GLY A 133 -10.82 -3.40 -3.86
CA GLY A 133 -11.36 -4.50 -4.63
C GLY A 133 -11.34 -4.22 -6.13
N ASN A 134 -11.14 -5.27 -6.93
CA ASN A 134 -10.99 -5.15 -8.39
C ASN A 134 -12.27 -4.69 -9.10
N GLY A 135 -13.43 -4.91 -8.49
CA GLY A 135 -14.73 -4.46 -9.02
C GLY A 135 -15.02 -2.99 -8.81
N HIS A 136 -14.24 -2.31 -7.98
CA HIS A 136 -14.45 -0.88 -7.70
C HIS A 136 -14.15 -0.03 -8.94
N GLU A 137 -14.95 1.01 -9.17
CA GLU A 137 -14.82 1.88 -10.34
C GLU A 137 -13.42 2.48 -10.46
N ILE A 138 -12.86 2.97 -9.37
CA ILE A 138 -11.49 3.52 -9.33
C ILE A 138 -10.48 2.44 -9.74
N SER A 139 -10.60 1.23 -9.20
CA SER A 139 -9.68 0.13 -9.55
C SER A 139 -9.70 -0.18 -11.02
N ARG A 140 -10.89 -0.23 -11.64
CA ARG A 140 -11.04 -0.52 -13.07
C ARG A 140 -10.42 0.56 -13.96
N GLU A 141 -10.66 1.82 -13.62
CA GLU A 141 -10.10 2.95 -14.36
C GLU A 141 -8.57 2.96 -14.28
N TYR A 142 -8.03 2.88 -13.08
CA TYR A 142 -6.58 2.98 -12.87
C TYR A 142 -5.83 1.72 -13.30
N THR A 143 -6.46 0.56 -13.29
CA THR A 143 -5.87 -0.65 -13.88
C THR A 143 -5.60 -0.44 -15.38
N ARG A 144 -6.54 0.17 -16.11
CA ARG A 144 -6.34 0.47 -17.54
C ARG A 144 -5.20 1.46 -17.73
N ARG A 145 -5.17 2.52 -16.93
CA ARG A 145 -4.12 3.55 -17.01
C ARG A 145 -2.75 2.96 -16.68
N LEU A 146 -2.66 2.13 -15.65
CA LEU A 146 -1.41 1.46 -15.28
C LEU A 146 -0.94 0.55 -16.41
N SER A 147 -1.83 -0.24 -17.00
CA SER A 147 -1.48 -1.11 -18.13
C SER A 147 -0.92 -0.31 -19.30
N SER A 148 -1.47 0.86 -19.59
CA SER A 148 -0.97 1.74 -20.65
C SER A 148 0.46 2.23 -20.39
N LEU A 149 0.84 2.40 -19.14
CA LEU A 149 2.21 2.81 -18.77
C LEU A 149 3.21 1.65 -18.85
N LEU A 150 2.76 0.41 -18.63
CA LEU A 150 3.62 -0.76 -18.59
C LEU A 150 3.85 -1.39 -19.97
N PHE A 151 2.90 -1.23 -20.86
CA PHE A 151 2.89 -1.83 -22.20
C PHE A 151 2.64 -0.77 -23.27
#